data_0e8a62699df016da5e48d8869696a0d9
#
_entry.id   0e8a62699df016da5e48d8869696a0d9
#
_cell.length_a   1.000
_cell.length_b   1.000
_cell.length_c   1.000
_cell.angle_alpha   90.00
_cell.angle_beta   90.00
_cell.angle_gamma   90.00
#
_symmetry.space_group_name_H-M   'P 1'
#
loop_
_entity.id
_entity.type
_entity.pdbx_description
1 polymer ?
#
loop_
_entity_poly.entity_id
_entity_poly.type
_entity_poly.pdbx_seq_one_letter_code
_entity_poly.pdbx_strand_id
1 'polypeptide(L)'
;MKRNTFYRIFISFCLLFMAGISAHAYTERNLLQKAAGSEELLKEVLVMNQKWVPYPAYTDRAGWDELLGTNKENLIRAGEKMLNYEWKVIRATDYLEYERSGERNIMQNPYEANRKAINVLTLAELAEGKGRFIDQLINGAFYSCEMTSWVLSAHLVR
;
A
#
# COMPACT_ATOMS: atom_id res chain seq x y z
N MET A 1 -4.61 -35.52 -59.93
CA MET A 1 -5.08 -36.21 -58.73
C MET A 1 -4.08 -36.34 -57.58
N LYS A 2 -2.77 -36.24 -57.76
CA LYS A 2 -1.75 -36.43 -56.68
C LYS A 2 -1.54 -35.22 -55.76
N ARG A 3 -1.89 -34.00 -56.20
CA ARG A 3 -1.62 -32.73 -55.45
C ARG A 3 -2.53 -32.56 -54.20
N ASN A 4 -3.78 -33.01 -54.30
CA ASN A 4 -4.74 -32.88 -53.17
C ASN A 4 -4.46 -33.89 -52.03
N THR A 5 -3.85 -35.00 -52.31
CA THR A 5 -3.48 -36.01 -51.30
C THR A 5 -2.33 -35.49 -50.44
N PHE A 6 -1.35 -34.81 -51.04
CA PHE A 6 -0.21 -34.27 -50.33
C PHE A 6 -0.64 -33.12 -49.35
N TYR A 7 -1.54 -32.23 -49.77
CA TYR A 7 -2.10 -31.20 -48.87
C TYR A 7 -2.90 -31.78 -47.73
N ARG A 8 -3.67 -32.86 -47.97
CA ARG A 8 -4.42 -33.51 -46.90
C ARG A 8 -3.52 -34.20 -45.85
N ILE A 9 -2.45 -34.83 -46.26
CA ILE A 9 -1.45 -35.47 -45.40
C ILE A 9 -0.69 -34.39 -44.62
N PHE A 10 -0.31 -33.26 -45.26
CA PHE A 10 0.39 -32.16 -44.59
C PHE A 10 -0.48 -31.46 -43.55
N ILE A 11 -1.75 -31.22 -43.86
CA ILE A 11 -2.71 -30.62 -42.88
C ILE A 11 -2.95 -31.59 -41.70
N SER A 12 -3.10 -32.88 -41.94
CA SER A 12 -3.24 -33.88 -40.87
C SER A 12 -1.99 -33.98 -39.99
N PHE A 13 -0.80 -33.83 -40.56
CA PHE A 13 0.46 -33.82 -39.81
C PHE A 13 0.61 -32.54 -38.96
N CYS A 14 0.22 -31.40 -39.48
CA CYS A 14 0.21 -30.16 -38.75
C CYS A 14 -0.81 -30.17 -37.58
N LEU A 15 -2.00 -30.75 -37.80
CA LEU A 15 -3.01 -30.92 -36.76
C LEU A 15 -2.56 -31.88 -35.64
N LEU A 16 -1.86 -32.97 -36.01
CA LEU A 16 -1.28 -33.91 -35.03
C LEU A 16 -0.13 -33.28 -34.25
N PHE A 17 0.66 -32.37 -34.88
CA PHE A 17 1.74 -31.65 -34.18
C PHE A 17 1.21 -30.61 -33.22
N MET A 18 0.08 -29.96 -33.56
CA MET A 18 -0.60 -29.00 -32.67
C MET A 18 -1.25 -29.69 -31.46
N ALA A 19 -1.71 -30.94 -31.61
CA ALA A 19 -2.25 -31.70 -30.50
C ALA A 19 -1.20 -32.19 -29.48
N GLY A 20 0.08 -32.17 -29.86
CA GLY A 20 1.22 -32.56 -28.99
C GLY A 20 1.80 -31.40 -28.15
N ILE A 21 1.37 -30.16 -28.37
CA ILE A 21 1.73 -29.05 -27.48
C ILE A 21 0.77 -29.13 -26.28
N SER A 22 1.10 -30.00 -25.35
CA SER A 22 0.54 -29.91 -24.01
C SER A 22 0.95 -28.54 -23.49
N ALA A 23 0.03 -27.55 -23.54
CA ALA A 23 0.15 -26.38 -22.72
C ALA A 23 0.41 -26.90 -21.32
N HIS A 24 1.60 -26.69 -20.78
CA HIS A 24 1.86 -26.95 -19.37
C HIS A 24 0.96 -25.99 -18.63
N ALA A 25 -0.27 -26.45 -18.38
CA ALA A 25 -1.21 -25.73 -17.57
C ALA A 25 -0.48 -25.44 -16.25
N TYR A 26 -0.49 -24.19 -15.86
CA TYR A 26 0.04 -23.75 -14.58
C TYR A 26 -0.47 -24.73 -13.51
N THR A 27 0.44 -25.47 -12.91
CA THR A 27 0.07 -26.36 -11.82
C THR A 27 -0.19 -25.49 -10.61
N GLU A 28 -1.46 -25.38 -10.26
CA GLU A 28 -1.85 -24.69 -9.04
C GLU A 28 -1.14 -25.32 -7.85
N ARG A 29 -0.27 -24.57 -7.24
CA ARG A 29 0.47 -25.06 -6.06
C ARG A 29 -0.41 -25.12 -4.84
N ASN A 30 -1.46 -24.27 -4.78
CA ASN A 30 -2.40 -24.16 -3.66
C ASN A 30 -1.72 -24.14 -2.29
N LEU A 31 -0.54 -23.47 -2.22
CA LEU A 31 0.30 -23.46 -1.02
C LEU A 31 -0.41 -22.85 0.17
N LEU A 32 -1.14 -21.75 -0.08
CA LEU A 32 -1.90 -21.07 0.98
C LEU A 32 -3.03 -21.97 1.49
N GLN A 33 -3.78 -22.61 0.60
CA GLN A 33 -4.86 -23.53 0.98
C GLN A 33 -4.32 -24.74 1.76
N LYS A 34 -3.19 -25.29 1.33
CA LYS A 34 -2.52 -26.39 2.04
C LYS A 34 -2.01 -25.96 3.41
N ALA A 35 -1.47 -24.75 3.52
CA ALA A 35 -0.98 -24.20 4.79
C ALA A 35 -2.12 -23.82 5.75
N ALA A 36 -3.25 -23.36 5.21
CA ALA A 36 -4.43 -23.00 5.99
C ALA A 36 -5.15 -24.21 6.59
N GLY A 37 -4.93 -25.41 6.05
CA GLY A 37 -5.60 -26.62 6.52
C GLY A 37 -7.09 -26.65 6.17
N SER A 38 -7.95 -26.95 7.15
CA SER A 38 -9.39 -27.02 6.93
C SER A 38 -10.08 -25.66 7.12
N GLU A 39 -11.31 -25.54 6.61
CA GLU A 39 -12.16 -24.37 6.83
C GLU A 39 -12.47 -24.16 8.33
N GLU A 40 -12.61 -25.26 9.07
CA GLU A 40 -12.84 -25.24 10.53
C GLU A 40 -11.66 -24.59 11.24
N LEU A 41 -10.43 -24.99 10.91
CA LEU A 41 -9.22 -24.40 11.48
C LEU A 41 -9.10 -22.90 11.15
N LEU A 42 -9.47 -22.49 9.95
CA LEU A 42 -9.49 -21.07 9.59
C LEU A 42 -10.51 -20.29 10.42
N LYS A 43 -11.68 -20.84 10.68
CA LYS A 43 -12.71 -20.20 11.52
C LYS A 43 -12.26 -20.02 12.97
N GLU A 44 -11.40 -20.90 13.49
CA GLU A 44 -10.85 -20.78 14.83
C GLU A 44 -9.82 -19.66 14.97
N VAL A 45 -9.02 -19.42 13.90
CA VAL A 45 -7.93 -18.43 13.95
C VAL A 45 -8.32 -17.06 13.38
N LEU A 46 -9.36 -16.99 12.55
CA LEU A 46 -9.83 -15.74 11.95
C LEU A 46 -10.83 -15.03 12.87
N VAL A 47 -10.70 -13.71 12.95
CA VAL A 47 -11.68 -12.86 13.62
C VAL A 47 -12.93 -12.79 12.75
N MET A 48 -13.94 -13.65 13.08
CA MET A 48 -15.19 -13.77 12.34
C MET A 48 -16.35 -13.11 13.08
N ASN A 49 -17.23 -12.42 12.33
CA ASN A 49 -18.49 -11.87 12.86
C ASN A 49 -18.34 -10.87 14.01
N GLN A 50 -17.15 -10.33 14.23
CA GLN A 50 -16.89 -9.28 15.20
C GLN A 50 -16.04 -8.18 14.58
N LYS A 51 -16.18 -6.96 15.09
CA LYS A 51 -15.36 -5.84 14.62
C LYS A 51 -13.92 -6.08 15.07
N TRP A 52 -13.02 -6.20 14.12
CA TRP A 52 -11.60 -6.22 14.42
C TRP A 52 -11.11 -4.82 14.77
N VAL A 53 -10.52 -4.67 15.94
CA VAL A 53 -9.93 -3.42 16.43
C VAL A 53 -8.49 -3.72 16.82
N PRO A 54 -7.52 -3.38 15.94
CA PRO A 54 -6.12 -3.76 16.13
C PRO A 54 -5.38 -2.91 17.15
N TYR A 55 -5.96 -1.79 17.55
CA TYR A 55 -5.30 -0.80 18.40
C TYR A 55 -6.15 -0.43 19.61
N PRO A 56 -5.53 -0.05 20.74
CA PRO A 56 -6.24 0.50 21.89
C PRO A 56 -7.04 1.77 21.52
N ALA A 57 -8.11 2.05 22.23
CA ALA A 57 -8.79 3.35 22.14
C ALA A 57 -7.81 4.47 22.54
N TYR A 58 -7.99 5.69 22.02
CA TYR A 58 -7.11 6.81 22.36
C TYR A 58 -6.98 7.05 23.88
N THR A 59 -8.06 6.85 24.63
CA THR A 59 -8.11 7.01 26.09
C THR A 59 -7.51 5.84 26.87
N ASP A 60 -7.30 4.70 26.22
CA ASP A 60 -6.68 3.53 26.86
C ASP A 60 -5.15 3.66 26.89
N ARG A 61 -4.68 4.42 27.88
CA ARG A 61 -3.25 4.72 28.01
C ARG A 61 -2.42 3.49 28.37
N ALA A 62 -3.00 2.58 29.17
CA ALA A 62 -2.32 1.34 29.55
C ALA A 62 -2.13 0.42 28.34
N GLY A 63 -3.15 0.29 27.47
CA GLY A 63 -3.06 -0.48 26.25
C GLY A 63 -2.01 0.11 25.29
N TRP A 64 -1.91 1.44 25.17
CA TRP A 64 -0.86 2.08 24.38
C TRP A 64 0.55 1.87 24.96
N ASP A 65 0.70 1.92 26.28
CA ASP A 65 1.96 1.68 26.95
C ASP A 65 2.45 0.24 26.73
N GLU A 66 1.55 -0.73 26.81
CA GLU A 66 1.85 -2.13 26.51
C GLU A 66 2.24 -2.33 25.03
N LEU A 67 1.43 -1.79 24.11
CA LEU A 67 1.64 -1.94 22.67
C LEU A 67 2.96 -1.33 22.21
N LEU A 68 3.31 -0.15 22.70
CA LEU A 68 4.49 0.60 22.27
C LEU A 68 5.76 0.20 23.02
N GLY A 69 5.62 -0.26 24.26
CA GLY A 69 6.73 -0.71 25.10
C GLY A 69 7.89 0.30 25.13
N THR A 70 9.10 -0.19 24.94
CA THR A 70 10.33 0.62 24.96
C THR A 70 10.44 1.62 23.81
N ASN A 71 9.60 1.51 22.77
CA ASN A 71 9.63 2.40 21.62
C ASN A 71 8.88 3.73 21.87
N LYS A 72 8.06 3.80 22.91
CA LYS A 72 7.22 4.96 23.27
C LYS A 72 8.02 6.28 23.27
N GLU A 73 9.11 6.32 24.00
CA GLU A 73 9.94 7.52 24.16
C GLU A 73 10.58 7.97 22.83
N ASN A 74 10.93 7.01 21.95
CA ASN A 74 11.46 7.32 20.62
C ASN A 74 10.42 8.00 19.74
N LEU A 75 9.16 7.54 19.78
CA LEU A 75 8.05 8.11 19.04
C LEU A 75 7.75 9.54 19.51
N ILE A 76 7.70 9.76 20.81
CA ILE A 76 7.51 11.09 21.40
C ILE A 76 8.61 12.05 20.94
N ARG A 77 9.87 11.66 21.09
CA ARG A 77 11.01 12.49 20.63
C ARG A 77 10.99 12.76 19.13
N ALA A 78 10.53 11.81 18.33
CA ALA A 78 10.37 12.01 16.90
C ALA A 78 9.28 13.07 16.60
N GLY A 79 8.15 13.01 17.33
CA GLY A 79 7.07 14.01 17.22
C GLY A 79 7.52 15.41 17.64
N GLU A 80 8.31 15.52 18.70
CA GLU A 80 8.85 16.81 19.19
C GLU A 80 9.60 17.57 18.10
N LYS A 81 10.35 16.87 17.25
CA LYS A 81 11.05 17.45 16.11
C LYS A 81 10.11 17.96 15.02
N MET A 82 8.84 17.55 15.05
CA MET A 82 7.83 17.92 14.06
C MET A 82 6.83 18.98 14.58
N LEU A 83 6.96 19.45 15.82
CA LEU A 83 6.06 20.47 16.39
C LEU A 83 6.05 21.78 15.59
N ASN A 84 7.18 22.14 14.99
CA ASN A 84 7.32 23.34 14.15
C ASN A 84 7.49 22.95 12.67
N TYR A 85 6.89 21.84 12.24
CA TYR A 85 7.02 21.41 10.86
C TYR A 85 6.31 22.40 9.92
N GLU A 86 7.03 22.83 8.89
CA GLU A 86 6.50 23.66 7.80
C GLU A 86 5.96 22.78 6.68
N TRP A 87 4.64 22.82 6.48
CA TRP A 87 3.95 22.04 5.46
C TRP A 87 4.39 22.47 4.06
N LYS A 88 4.84 21.49 3.26
CA LYS A 88 5.38 21.74 1.93
C LYS A 88 4.25 21.91 0.93
N VAL A 89 4.24 23.04 0.21
CA VAL A 89 3.28 23.28 -0.87
C VAL A 89 3.67 22.45 -2.09
N ILE A 90 2.69 21.77 -2.69
CA ILE A 90 2.84 21.06 -3.96
C ILE A 90 2.02 21.83 -5.00
N ARG A 91 2.69 22.26 -6.08
CA ARG A 91 2.10 23.07 -7.13
C ARG A 91 1.73 22.20 -8.34
N ALA A 92 0.81 22.68 -9.16
CA ALA A 92 0.47 22.01 -10.44
C ALA A 92 1.70 21.81 -11.32
N THR A 93 2.64 22.78 -11.32
CA THR A 93 3.90 22.68 -12.08
C THR A 93 4.80 21.54 -11.58
N ASP A 94 4.74 21.19 -10.31
CA ASP A 94 5.52 20.09 -9.75
C ASP A 94 5.01 18.72 -10.27
N TYR A 95 3.69 18.59 -10.49
CA TYR A 95 3.11 17.44 -11.19
C TYR A 95 3.51 17.38 -12.67
N LEU A 96 3.46 18.53 -13.36
CA LEU A 96 3.80 18.62 -14.79
C LEU A 96 5.27 18.34 -15.07
N GLU A 97 6.13 18.50 -14.08
CA GLU A 97 7.56 18.27 -14.26
C GLU A 97 7.89 16.82 -14.64
N TYR A 98 7.14 15.87 -14.11
CA TYR A 98 7.29 14.47 -14.52
C TYR A 98 7.00 14.25 -16.00
N GLU A 99 6.00 14.93 -16.55
CA GLU A 99 5.67 14.83 -17.97
C GLU A 99 6.74 15.52 -18.84
N ARG A 100 7.33 16.61 -18.36
CA ARG A 100 8.30 17.43 -19.10
C ARG A 100 9.70 16.83 -19.14
N SER A 101 10.15 16.28 -18.02
CA SER A 101 11.54 15.85 -17.85
C SER A 101 11.69 14.40 -17.37
N GLY A 102 10.61 13.75 -16.95
CA GLY A 102 10.65 12.44 -16.28
C GLY A 102 11.04 12.51 -14.80
N GLU A 103 11.33 13.72 -14.24
CA GLU A 103 11.74 13.88 -12.86
C GLU A 103 10.52 13.89 -11.92
N ARG A 104 10.33 12.81 -11.20
CA ARG A 104 9.19 12.65 -10.28
C ARG A 104 9.44 13.20 -8.88
N ASN A 105 10.71 13.33 -8.48
CA ASN A 105 11.08 13.71 -7.11
C ASN A 105 10.68 15.15 -6.77
N ILE A 106 10.52 16.02 -7.78
CA ILE A 106 10.05 17.40 -7.60
C ILE A 106 8.70 17.41 -6.88
N MET A 107 7.78 16.52 -7.27
CA MET A 107 6.47 16.37 -6.60
C MET A 107 6.52 15.40 -5.41
N GLN A 108 7.20 14.26 -5.56
CA GLN A 108 7.15 13.19 -4.57
C GLN A 108 7.84 13.54 -3.26
N ASN A 109 8.99 14.21 -3.29
CA ASN A 109 9.74 14.53 -2.08
C ASN A 109 8.94 15.40 -1.09
N PRO A 110 8.34 16.54 -1.49
CA PRO A 110 7.51 17.32 -0.58
C PRO A 110 6.24 16.56 -0.15
N TYR A 111 5.63 15.77 -1.02
CA TYR A 111 4.50 14.92 -0.69
C TYR A 111 4.84 13.90 0.41
N GLU A 112 5.93 13.15 0.23
CA GLU A 112 6.38 12.15 1.21
C GLU A 112 6.83 12.79 2.53
N ALA A 113 7.44 13.98 2.49
CA ALA A 113 7.82 14.71 3.69
C ALA A 113 6.59 15.10 4.53
N ASN A 114 5.52 15.60 3.89
CA ASN A 114 4.26 15.93 4.57
C ASN A 114 3.60 14.69 5.15
N ARG A 115 3.52 13.61 4.36
CA ARG A 115 2.96 12.32 4.80
C ARG A 115 3.73 11.75 5.99
N LYS A 116 5.06 11.82 5.95
CA LYS A 116 5.93 11.40 7.06
C LYS A 116 5.67 12.24 8.32
N ALA A 117 5.51 13.55 8.18
CA ALA A 117 5.21 14.44 9.31
C ALA A 117 3.88 14.04 9.98
N ILE A 118 2.81 13.83 9.20
CA ILE A 118 1.51 13.36 9.73
C ILE A 118 1.70 12.04 10.50
N ASN A 119 2.36 11.06 9.91
CA ASN A 119 2.55 9.76 10.55
C ASN A 119 3.33 9.87 11.86
N VAL A 120 4.42 10.63 11.88
CA VAL A 120 5.26 10.82 13.06
C VAL A 120 4.49 11.53 14.17
N LEU A 121 3.76 12.59 13.85
CA LEU A 121 2.94 13.34 14.80
C LEU A 121 1.79 12.48 15.36
N THR A 122 1.14 11.68 14.51
CA THR A 122 0.08 10.75 14.93
C THR A 122 0.61 9.73 15.94
N LEU A 123 1.72 9.08 15.62
CA LEU A 123 2.33 8.11 16.52
C LEU A 123 2.81 8.72 17.83
N ALA A 124 3.32 9.96 17.78
CA ALA A 124 3.73 10.67 18.98
C ALA A 124 2.54 11.04 19.87
N GLU A 125 1.43 11.50 19.28
CA GLU A 125 0.21 11.79 20.03
C GLU A 125 -0.40 10.53 20.65
N LEU A 126 -0.46 9.44 19.89
CA LEU A 126 -0.93 8.15 20.41
C LEU A 126 -0.03 7.63 21.53
N ALA A 127 1.27 7.83 21.44
CA ALA A 127 2.24 7.45 22.46
C ALA A 127 2.09 8.30 23.74
N GLU A 128 1.96 9.61 23.62
CA GLU A 128 1.94 10.53 24.75
C GLU A 128 0.52 10.76 25.32
N GLY A 129 -0.46 11.01 24.44
CA GLY A 129 -1.86 11.26 24.79
C GLY A 129 -2.11 12.56 25.56
N LYS A 130 -1.32 13.60 25.36
CA LYS A 130 -1.43 14.89 26.07
C LYS A 130 -1.99 16.03 25.18
N GLY A 131 -2.26 15.74 23.92
CA GLY A 131 -2.85 16.71 23.00
C GLY A 131 -1.87 17.73 22.40
N ARG A 132 -0.60 17.73 22.77
CA ARG A 132 0.36 18.76 22.31
C ARG A 132 0.74 18.66 20.84
N PHE A 133 0.49 17.52 20.18
CA PHE A 133 0.72 17.33 18.75
C PHE A 133 -0.54 17.60 17.89
N ILE A 134 -1.69 17.80 18.53
CA ILE A 134 -3.00 17.89 17.86
C ILE A 134 -3.06 19.06 16.88
N ASP A 135 -2.56 20.24 17.23
CA ASP A 135 -2.62 21.41 16.35
C ASP A 135 -1.88 21.15 15.04
N GLN A 136 -0.71 20.52 15.10
CA GLN A 136 0.03 20.15 13.89
C GLN A 136 -0.66 19.02 13.11
N LEU A 137 -1.34 18.10 13.78
CA LEU A 137 -2.16 17.09 13.12
C LEU A 137 -3.35 17.71 12.40
N ILE A 138 -4.01 18.69 13.02
CA ILE A 138 -5.10 19.47 12.38
C ILE A 138 -4.56 20.17 11.13
N ASN A 139 -3.41 20.83 11.21
CA ASN A 139 -2.76 21.48 10.06
C ASN A 139 -2.45 20.45 8.95
N GLY A 140 -1.96 19.28 9.30
CA GLY A 140 -1.68 18.19 8.35
C GLY A 140 -2.93 17.64 7.69
N ALA A 141 -3.99 17.45 8.46
CA ALA A 141 -5.29 17.01 7.94
C ALA A 141 -5.88 18.06 7.00
N PHE A 142 -5.87 19.33 7.40
CA PHE A 142 -6.34 20.46 6.58
C PHE A 142 -5.56 20.51 5.26
N TYR A 143 -4.22 20.52 5.34
CA TYR A 143 -3.36 20.44 4.16
C TYR A 143 -3.74 19.28 3.23
N SER A 144 -3.96 18.07 3.77
CA SER A 144 -4.30 16.91 2.98
C SER A 144 -5.67 17.03 2.29
N CYS A 145 -6.64 17.68 2.93
CA CYS A 145 -7.96 17.94 2.36
C CYS A 145 -7.92 19.01 1.26
N GLU A 146 -6.99 19.97 1.34
CA GLU A 146 -6.80 21.02 0.34
C GLU A 146 -6.05 20.53 -0.92
N MET A 147 -5.45 19.34 -0.89
CA MET A 147 -4.78 18.78 -2.05
C MET A 147 -5.77 18.42 -3.16
N THR A 148 -5.53 18.92 -4.36
CA THR A 148 -6.35 18.61 -5.55
C THR A 148 -6.26 17.14 -5.96
N SER A 149 -5.13 16.49 -5.71
CA SER A 149 -4.91 15.07 -6.04
C SER A 149 -3.93 14.44 -5.05
N TRP A 150 -4.25 13.20 -4.64
CA TRP A 150 -3.36 12.36 -3.82
C TRP A 150 -2.56 11.37 -4.66
N VAL A 151 -2.75 11.41 -5.98
CA VAL A 151 -2.04 10.55 -6.93
C VAL A 151 -0.64 11.11 -7.17
N LEU A 152 0.37 10.25 -7.16
CA LEU A 152 1.73 10.64 -7.51
C LEU A 152 1.82 10.97 -9.00
N SER A 153 2.66 11.95 -9.37
CA SER A 153 2.80 12.41 -10.74
C SER A 153 3.11 11.29 -11.75
N ALA A 154 3.92 10.31 -11.33
CA ALA A 154 4.26 9.15 -12.15
C ALA A 154 3.10 8.15 -12.36
N HIS A 155 2.00 8.28 -11.63
CA HIS A 155 0.83 7.41 -11.70
C HIS A 155 -0.41 8.10 -12.31
N LEU A 156 -0.27 9.34 -12.77
CA LEU A 156 -1.33 10.01 -13.53
C LEU A 156 -1.52 9.27 -14.85
N VAL A 157 -2.75 8.84 -15.09
CA VAL A 157 -3.12 8.22 -16.38
C VAL A 157 -3.15 9.31 -17.43
N ARG A 158 -2.49 9.09 -18.56
CA ARG A 158 -2.51 9.95 -19.76
C ARG A 158 -3.76 9.69 -20.59
#